data_30227e27053159304933f3cbbf3212b4
#
_entry.id   30227e27053159304933f3cbbf3212b4
#
_cell.length_a   1.000
_cell.length_b   1.000
_cell.length_c   1.000
_cell.angle_alpha   90.00
_cell.angle_beta   90.00
_cell.angle_gamma   90.00
#
_symmetry.space_group_name_H-M   'P 1'
#
loop_
_entity.id
_entity.type
_entity.pdbx_description
1 polymer ?
#
loop_
_entity_poly.entity_id
_entity_poly.type
_entity_poly.pdbx_seq_one_letter_code
_entity_poly.pdbx_strand_id
1 'polypeptide(L)'
;MVKRLLILENGMIFEGEAFGADLLVTGEIVFNTGMTGYQESITDQSYNGQILTFTYPLVGNYGVNRDDYESILPTCKGVVVYEYARRASNWRQQLSLDEFLKIKKIPGISGIDTRALTKIIRQHGTMRATIANANGSIERLQDQLQSIVLPTDNIKQVSTKQSYPAPGTGRNVVLVDFGLKHSILRELAKRNCSVTVVPYSTSAEEILQLNPDGVMLSNGPGNPEDVPEALDMIRGIQGKIPIFGICMGHQLFSMANGAKTHKMKFGHRGFNHAVREIATGRVD
;
A
#
# COMPACT_ATOMS: atom_id res chain seq x y z
N MET A 1 26.44 15.48 -0.52
CA MET A 1 25.07 14.91 -0.37
C MET A 1 24.88 14.56 1.10
N VAL A 2 23.67 14.72 1.63
CA VAL A 2 23.36 14.40 3.03
C VAL A 2 23.33 12.87 3.16
N LYS A 3 24.08 12.36 4.14
CA LYS A 3 24.10 10.93 4.47
C LYS A 3 22.87 10.58 5.30
N ARG A 4 22.30 9.42 5.03
CA ARG A 4 21.13 8.89 5.70
C ARG A 4 21.35 7.45 6.10
N LEU A 5 20.73 7.04 7.20
CA LEU A 5 20.81 5.69 7.74
C LEU A 5 19.44 5.01 7.60
N LEU A 6 19.45 3.74 7.22
CA LEU A 6 18.35 2.81 7.40
C LEU A 6 18.76 1.85 8.52
N ILE A 7 18.04 1.90 9.62
CA ILE A 7 18.29 1.10 10.83
C ILE A 7 17.18 0.07 10.93
N LEU A 8 17.53 -1.22 11.00
CA LEU A 8 16.60 -2.33 11.13
C LEU A 8 16.46 -2.77 12.58
N GLU A 9 15.31 -3.31 12.94
CA GLU A 9 14.99 -3.86 14.27
C GLU A 9 15.99 -4.91 14.75
N ASN A 10 16.57 -5.68 13.85
CA ASN A 10 17.59 -6.69 14.15
C ASN A 10 19.00 -6.11 14.37
N GLY A 11 19.14 -4.77 14.43
CA GLY A 11 20.39 -4.07 14.68
C GLY A 11 21.23 -3.78 13.43
N MET A 12 20.86 -4.29 12.25
CA MET A 12 21.60 -4.00 11.02
C MET A 12 21.35 -2.57 10.57
N ILE A 13 22.42 -1.93 10.03
CA ILE A 13 22.41 -0.55 9.58
C ILE A 13 22.93 -0.50 8.16
N PHE A 14 22.24 0.25 7.31
CA PHE A 14 22.67 0.58 5.97
C PHE A 14 22.86 2.10 5.87
N GLU A 15 23.98 2.52 5.31
CA GLU A 15 24.27 3.92 5.02
C GLU A 15 24.05 4.21 3.54
N GLY A 16 23.37 5.31 3.24
CA GLY A 16 23.09 5.75 1.87
C GLY A 16 23.01 7.26 1.74
N GLU A 17 22.48 7.71 0.61
CA GLU A 17 22.29 9.12 0.28
C GLU A 17 20.81 9.50 0.45
N ALA A 18 20.57 10.69 1.02
CA ALA A 18 19.26 11.24 1.20
C ALA A 18 18.65 11.72 -0.13
N PHE A 19 17.39 11.39 -0.36
CA PHE A 19 16.52 12.04 -1.34
C PHE A 19 15.09 12.14 -0.76
N GLY A 20 14.18 12.87 -1.43
CA GLY A 20 12.86 13.15 -0.88
C GLY A 20 12.90 14.08 0.34
N ALA A 21 11.91 13.97 1.22
CA ALA A 21 11.75 14.84 2.37
C ALA A 21 12.85 14.63 3.44
N ASP A 22 13.20 15.70 4.13
CA ASP A 22 14.13 15.65 5.25
C ASP A 22 13.39 15.39 6.57
N LEU A 23 13.06 14.13 6.79
CA LEU A 23 12.28 13.66 7.95
C LEU A 23 12.84 12.34 8.48
N LEU A 24 12.75 12.19 9.82
CA LEU A 24 12.93 10.91 10.49
C LEU A 24 11.58 10.17 10.46
N VAL A 25 11.59 8.91 10.04
CA VAL A 25 10.38 8.08 10.01
C VAL A 25 10.68 6.67 10.49
N THR A 26 9.68 6.05 11.12
CA THR A 26 9.70 4.64 11.49
C THR A 26 8.47 3.94 10.90
N GLY A 27 8.66 2.71 10.43
CA GLY A 27 7.60 1.89 9.87
C GLY A 27 8.01 0.43 9.70
N GLU A 28 7.09 -0.40 9.23
CA GLU A 28 7.40 -1.78 8.85
C GLU A 28 8.12 -1.79 7.50
N ILE A 29 9.35 -2.34 7.45
CA ILE A 29 10.07 -2.45 6.19
C ILE A 29 9.59 -3.64 5.37
N VAL A 30 9.29 -3.37 4.11
CA VAL A 30 8.80 -4.35 3.13
C VAL A 30 9.50 -4.15 1.80
N PHE A 31 9.41 -5.14 0.89
CA PHE A 31 9.97 -5.00 -0.45
C PHE A 31 8.92 -5.26 -1.53
N ASN A 32 9.07 -4.60 -2.67
CA ASN A 32 8.28 -4.76 -3.87
C ASN A 32 9.17 -5.26 -5.01
N THR A 33 8.72 -6.31 -5.72
CA THR A 33 9.47 -6.95 -6.80
C THR A 33 9.08 -6.48 -8.20
N GLY A 34 8.17 -5.51 -8.31
CA GLY A 34 7.80 -4.93 -9.60
C GLY A 34 8.97 -4.24 -10.29
N MET A 35 9.11 -4.46 -11.59
CA MET A 35 10.17 -3.83 -12.41
C MET A 35 9.78 -2.41 -12.86
N THR A 36 8.51 -2.07 -12.77
CA THR A 36 7.91 -0.77 -13.12
C THR A 36 6.77 -0.46 -12.15
N GLY A 37 6.10 0.67 -12.30
CA GLY A 37 4.95 1.03 -11.45
C GLY A 37 5.35 1.52 -10.06
N TYR A 38 6.49 2.20 -9.94
CA TYR A 38 6.93 2.72 -8.64
C TYR A 38 6.01 3.83 -8.12
N GLN A 39 5.45 4.67 -9.01
CA GLN A 39 4.52 5.72 -8.60
C GLN A 39 3.24 5.11 -8.04
N GLU A 40 2.67 4.13 -8.74
CA GLU A 40 1.50 3.37 -8.30
C GLU A 40 1.75 2.71 -6.94
N SER A 41 2.92 2.09 -6.78
CA SER A 41 3.29 1.45 -5.51
C SER A 41 3.44 2.45 -4.36
N ILE A 42 4.10 3.60 -4.58
CA ILE A 42 4.28 4.64 -3.55
C ILE A 42 2.94 5.27 -3.16
N THR A 43 2.01 5.39 -4.11
CA THR A 43 0.71 6.00 -3.89
C THR A 43 -0.38 5.00 -3.49
N ASP A 44 -0.10 3.71 -3.46
CA ASP A 44 -1.01 2.66 -2.99
C ASP A 44 -1.14 2.70 -1.47
N GLN A 45 -2.33 2.95 -0.98
CA GLN A 45 -2.63 3.00 0.45
C GLN A 45 -2.47 1.65 1.16
N SER A 46 -2.35 0.54 0.43
CA SER A 46 -1.97 -0.76 1.01
C SER A 46 -0.60 -0.74 1.70
N TYR A 47 0.25 0.24 1.38
CA TYR A 47 1.54 0.46 2.05
C TYR A 47 1.47 1.46 3.20
N ASN A 48 0.29 1.73 3.75
CA ASN A 48 0.16 2.61 4.92
C ASN A 48 1.06 2.15 6.07
N GLY A 49 1.83 3.08 6.63
CA GLY A 49 2.76 2.79 7.74
C GLY A 49 4.03 2.04 7.35
N GLN A 50 4.25 1.69 6.07
CA GLN A 50 5.37 0.86 5.63
C GLN A 50 6.50 1.68 4.99
N ILE A 51 7.75 1.21 5.15
CA ILE A 51 8.93 1.68 4.42
C ILE A 51 9.11 0.72 3.24
N LEU A 52 8.98 1.27 2.03
CA LEU A 52 8.91 0.50 0.80
C LEU A 52 10.28 0.39 0.13
N THR A 53 10.82 -0.82 0.06
CA THR A 53 12.06 -1.14 -0.66
C THR A 53 11.75 -1.62 -2.07
N PHE A 54 12.33 -0.97 -3.08
CA PHE A 54 12.25 -1.45 -4.46
C PHE A 54 13.43 -2.37 -4.77
N THR A 55 13.15 -3.57 -5.25
CA THR A 55 14.20 -4.53 -5.64
C THR A 55 14.77 -4.23 -7.03
N TYR A 56 14.02 -3.51 -7.87
CA TYR A 56 14.51 -3.06 -9.18
C TYR A 56 15.61 -1.99 -8.98
N PRO A 57 16.74 -2.08 -9.69
CA PRO A 57 17.91 -1.28 -9.36
C PRO A 57 17.73 0.22 -9.61
N LEU A 58 17.00 0.63 -10.66
CA LEU A 58 16.78 2.04 -11.00
C LEU A 58 15.32 2.43 -10.86
N VAL A 59 15.03 3.42 -10.05
CA VAL A 59 13.68 3.95 -9.79
C VAL A 59 13.63 5.44 -10.14
N GLY A 60 12.47 5.95 -10.59
CA GLY A 60 12.29 7.36 -10.91
C GLY A 60 12.62 7.74 -12.36
N ASN A 61 12.99 6.80 -13.21
CA ASN A 61 13.46 7.03 -14.57
C ASN A 61 12.39 7.64 -15.53
N TYR A 62 11.10 7.43 -15.27
CA TYR A 62 10.01 8.05 -16.03
C TYR A 62 9.29 9.20 -15.28
N GLY A 63 9.81 9.61 -14.11
CA GLY A 63 9.25 10.68 -13.32
C GLY A 63 7.93 10.31 -12.64
N VAL A 64 7.14 11.32 -12.34
CA VAL A 64 5.81 11.22 -11.73
C VAL A 64 4.84 12.04 -12.58
N ASN A 65 3.64 11.50 -12.80
CA ASN A 65 2.57 12.14 -13.56
C ASN A 65 1.23 12.01 -12.82
N ARG A 66 0.22 12.76 -13.25
CA ARG A 66 -1.09 12.81 -12.58
C ARG A 66 -1.96 11.57 -12.78
N ASP A 67 -1.70 10.77 -13.83
CA ASP A 67 -2.61 9.70 -14.24
C ASP A 67 -2.32 8.38 -13.51
N ASP A 68 -1.07 8.19 -13.04
CA ASP A 68 -0.59 6.96 -12.43
C ASP A 68 -0.68 6.97 -10.89
N TYR A 69 -1.49 7.89 -10.32
CA TYR A 69 -1.80 7.88 -8.89
C TYR A 69 -2.81 6.80 -8.54
N GLU A 70 -2.51 6.02 -7.50
CA GLU A 70 -3.49 5.14 -6.85
C GLU A 70 -4.18 5.82 -5.65
N SER A 71 -3.54 6.85 -5.08
CA SER A 71 -4.15 7.79 -4.14
C SER A 71 -3.46 9.14 -4.24
N ILE A 72 -4.20 10.23 -4.06
CA ILE A 72 -3.66 11.60 -4.02
C ILE A 72 -2.79 11.81 -2.77
N LEU A 73 -3.09 11.11 -1.69
CA LEU A 73 -2.39 11.19 -0.41
C LEU A 73 -1.68 9.85 -0.14
N PRO A 74 -0.44 9.66 -0.63
CA PRO A 74 0.33 8.47 -0.29
C PRO A 74 0.63 8.42 1.20
N THR A 75 0.57 7.22 1.78
CA THR A 75 0.68 6.99 3.22
C THR A 75 1.85 6.08 3.60
N CYS A 76 2.68 5.65 2.64
CA CYS A 76 3.93 4.97 2.94
C CYS A 76 4.88 5.90 3.73
N LYS A 77 5.67 5.36 4.64
CA LYS A 77 6.55 6.12 5.54
C LYS A 77 7.86 6.52 4.89
N GLY A 78 8.36 5.74 3.95
CA GLY A 78 9.65 6.01 3.32
C GLY A 78 9.92 5.11 2.12
N VAL A 79 10.93 5.45 1.34
CA VAL A 79 11.32 4.74 0.12
C VAL A 79 12.81 4.39 0.18
N VAL A 80 13.14 3.12 -0.09
CA VAL A 80 14.50 2.59 -0.14
C VAL A 80 14.79 2.07 -1.54
N VAL A 81 15.86 2.58 -2.15
CA VAL A 81 16.26 2.21 -3.52
C VAL A 81 17.76 1.96 -3.62
N TYR A 82 18.18 1.18 -4.60
CA TYR A 82 19.58 1.09 -4.96
C TYR A 82 20.02 2.40 -5.65
N GLU A 83 19.33 2.80 -6.70
CA GLU A 83 19.59 4.04 -7.43
C GLU A 83 18.26 4.74 -7.78
N TYR A 84 18.22 6.06 -7.70
CA TYR A 84 17.12 6.84 -8.26
C TYR A 84 17.59 7.75 -9.39
N ALA A 85 16.77 7.89 -10.43
CA ALA A 85 17.06 8.76 -11.54
C ALA A 85 16.94 10.23 -11.11
N ARG A 86 18.06 10.95 -11.10
CA ARG A 86 18.09 12.40 -10.78
C ARG A 86 17.38 13.23 -11.87
N ARG A 87 17.39 12.73 -13.10
CA ARG A 87 16.67 13.30 -14.23
C ARG A 87 15.81 12.19 -14.83
N ALA A 88 14.52 12.40 -14.79
CA ALA A 88 13.60 11.52 -15.48
C ALA A 88 13.58 11.85 -16.99
N SER A 89 13.28 10.85 -17.81
CA SER A 89 13.28 10.94 -19.27
C SER A 89 12.00 10.28 -19.81
N ASN A 90 10.87 10.97 -19.66
CA ASN A 90 9.60 10.52 -20.21
C ASN A 90 8.71 11.73 -20.56
N TRP A 91 8.00 11.64 -21.69
CA TRP A 91 7.13 12.71 -22.17
C TRP A 91 5.94 13.01 -21.22
N ARG A 92 5.52 12.04 -20.39
CA ARG A 92 4.45 12.21 -19.40
C ARG A 92 4.93 12.81 -18.07
N GLN A 93 6.24 12.98 -17.90
CA GLN A 93 6.80 13.49 -16.66
C GLN A 93 6.29 14.89 -16.34
N GLN A 94 5.83 15.10 -15.11
CA GLN A 94 5.47 16.40 -14.54
C GLN A 94 6.40 16.79 -13.39
N LEU A 95 6.86 15.82 -12.61
CA LEU A 95 7.78 15.98 -11.49
C LEU A 95 8.86 14.89 -11.55
N SER A 96 10.02 15.16 -10.97
CA SER A 96 10.96 14.11 -10.61
C SER A 96 10.45 13.33 -9.39
N LEU A 97 10.95 12.12 -9.17
CA LEU A 97 10.62 11.34 -7.97
C LEU A 97 11.03 12.08 -6.68
N ASP A 98 12.19 12.74 -6.68
CA ASP A 98 12.68 13.50 -5.52
C ASP A 98 11.75 14.66 -5.15
N GLU A 99 11.34 15.47 -6.13
CA GLU A 99 10.38 16.57 -5.93
C GLU A 99 9.05 16.07 -5.41
N PHE A 100 8.52 14.99 -6.01
CA PHE A 100 7.28 14.38 -5.58
C PHE A 100 7.33 13.94 -4.11
N LEU A 101 8.39 13.21 -3.72
CA LEU A 101 8.56 12.74 -2.35
C LEU A 101 8.72 13.89 -1.36
N LYS A 102 9.40 14.98 -1.74
CA LYS A 102 9.49 16.21 -0.92
C LYS A 102 8.12 16.84 -0.70
N ILE A 103 7.32 17.00 -1.76
CA ILE A 103 5.95 17.54 -1.67
C ILE A 103 5.07 16.66 -0.78
N LYS A 104 5.19 15.34 -0.90
CA LYS A 104 4.40 14.38 -0.11
C LYS A 104 4.98 14.10 1.28
N LYS A 105 6.08 14.75 1.66
CA LYS A 105 6.76 14.59 2.96
C LYS A 105 7.19 13.14 3.22
N ILE A 106 7.68 12.46 2.20
CA ILE A 106 8.17 11.08 2.28
C ILE A 106 9.69 11.11 2.16
N PRO A 107 10.47 10.64 3.14
CA PRO A 107 11.91 10.51 3.03
C PRO A 107 12.28 9.31 2.15
N GLY A 108 13.37 9.46 1.40
CA GLY A 108 13.98 8.40 0.61
C GLY A 108 15.44 8.18 0.96
N ILE A 109 15.93 6.97 0.81
CA ILE A 109 17.35 6.63 0.93
C ILE A 109 17.78 5.83 -0.31
N SER A 110 18.88 6.24 -0.94
CA SER A 110 19.47 5.59 -2.11
C SER A 110 20.90 5.13 -1.84
N GLY A 111 21.47 4.31 -2.72
CA GLY A 111 22.79 3.72 -2.54
C GLY A 111 22.78 2.48 -1.63
N ILE A 112 21.60 1.92 -1.37
CA ILE A 112 21.42 0.75 -0.51
C ILE A 112 21.54 -0.53 -1.35
N ASP A 113 22.26 -1.52 -0.86
CA ASP A 113 22.19 -2.88 -1.42
C ASP A 113 20.81 -3.48 -1.14
N THR A 114 19.85 -3.14 -2.01
CA THR A 114 18.46 -3.61 -1.88
C THR A 114 18.35 -5.12 -2.08
N ARG A 115 19.32 -5.77 -2.74
CA ARG A 115 19.37 -7.23 -2.87
C ARG A 115 19.72 -7.88 -1.52
N ALA A 116 20.75 -7.37 -0.83
CA ALA A 116 21.09 -7.83 0.52
C ALA A 116 19.94 -7.60 1.49
N LEU A 117 19.35 -6.39 1.49
CA LEU A 117 18.21 -6.02 2.31
C LEU A 117 17.00 -6.95 2.08
N THR A 118 16.68 -7.25 0.82
CA THR A 118 15.60 -8.19 0.47
C THR A 118 15.86 -9.59 1.01
N LYS A 119 17.10 -10.09 0.95
CA LYS A 119 17.46 -11.39 1.53
C LYS A 119 17.24 -11.40 3.06
N ILE A 120 17.62 -10.31 3.75
CA ILE A 120 17.42 -10.16 5.19
C ILE A 120 15.93 -10.22 5.52
N ILE A 121 15.08 -9.44 4.81
CA ILE A 121 13.63 -9.44 5.03
C ILE A 121 13.03 -10.83 4.73
N ARG A 122 13.49 -11.53 3.70
CA ARG A 122 13.04 -12.90 3.41
C ARG A 122 13.45 -13.89 4.50
N GLN A 123 14.63 -13.71 5.08
CA GLN A 123 15.16 -14.60 6.12
C GLN A 123 14.49 -14.35 7.48
N HIS A 124 14.27 -13.09 7.87
CA HIS A 124 13.79 -12.73 9.20
C HIS A 124 12.30 -12.36 9.25
N GLY A 125 11.70 -12.07 8.11
CA GLY A 125 10.34 -11.52 7.99
C GLY A 125 10.35 -10.00 7.89
N THR A 126 9.17 -9.40 7.68
CA THR A 126 9.00 -7.96 7.81
C THR A 126 9.27 -7.54 9.26
N MET A 127 9.90 -6.40 9.44
CA MET A 127 10.31 -5.91 10.75
C MET A 127 10.24 -4.37 10.80
N ARG A 128 10.34 -3.81 11.98
CA ARG A 128 10.43 -2.37 12.15
C ARG A 128 11.75 -1.85 11.60
N ALA A 129 11.70 -0.67 10.99
CA ALA A 129 12.89 0.04 10.52
C ALA A 129 12.72 1.54 10.67
N THR A 130 13.84 2.27 10.77
CA THR A 130 13.88 3.73 10.84
C THR A 130 14.76 4.27 9.73
N ILE A 131 14.29 5.31 9.04
CA ILE A 131 15.10 6.15 8.15
C ILE A 131 15.40 7.44 8.90
N ALA A 132 16.69 7.76 9.09
CA ALA A 132 17.16 8.95 9.81
C ALA A 132 18.38 9.55 9.15
N ASN A 133 18.64 10.85 9.37
CA ASN A 133 19.90 11.46 8.97
C ASN A 133 21.06 10.93 9.82
N ALA A 134 22.26 10.84 9.24
CA ALA A 134 23.43 10.25 9.85
C ALA A 134 24.08 11.11 10.96
N ASN A 135 23.43 12.20 11.37
CA ASN A 135 23.93 13.13 12.40
C ASN A 135 23.39 12.84 13.82
N GLY A 136 22.58 11.81 14.01
CA GLY A 136 22.01 11.41 15.30
C GLY A 136 22.78 10.28 15.98
N SER A 137 22.53 10.07 17.30
CA SER A 137 23.04 8.88 18.01
C SER A 137 22.32 7.63 17.50
N ILE A 138 23.11 6.69 16.99
CA ILE A 138 22.61 5.40 16.49
C ILE A 138 21.99 4.60 17.63
N GLU A 139 22.62 4.57 18.80
CA GLU A 139 22.13 3.85 19.98
C GLU A 139 20.73 4.33 20.37
N ARG A 140 20.54 5.66 20.43
CA ARG A 140 19.24 6.25 20.73
C ARG A 140 18.17 5.88 19.71
N LEU A 141 18.53 5.87 18.42
CA LEU A 141 17.60 5.49 17.34
C LEU A 141 17.23 4.00 17.43
N GLN A 142 18.17 3.13 17.77
CA GLN A 142 17.93 1.72 17.99
C GLN A 142 17.01 1.48 19.19
N ASP A 143 17.26 2.13 20.32
CA ASP A 143 16.42 2.03 21.53
C ASP A 143 14.99 2.50 21.24
N GLN A 144 14.83 3.62 20.53
CA GLN A 144 13.52 4.11 20.08
C GLN A 144 12.82 3.10 19.18
N LEU A 145 13.55 2.51 18.22
CA LEU A 145 12.98 1.52 17.31
C LEU A 145 12.50 0.27 18.04
N GLN A 146 13.21 -0.18 19.09
CA GLN A 146 12.80 -1.32 19.90
C GLN A 146 11.54 -1.05 20.71
N SER A 147 11.30 0.19 21.12
CA SER A 147 10.15 0.57 21.96
C SER A 147 8.88 0.90 21.16
N ILE A 148 8.99 1.18 19.86
CA ILE A 148 7.85 1.58 19.03
C ILE A 148 6.90 0.41 18.79
N VAL A 149 5.59 0.65 19.03
CA VAL A 149 4.50 -0.22 18.62
C VAL A 149 3.89 0.37 17.35
N LEU A 150 3.84 -0.43 16.29
CA LEU A 150 3.21 0.00 15.04
C LEU A 150 1.68 0.05 15.19
N PRO A 151 1.01 1.04 14.57
CA PRO A 151 -0.45 1.15 14.64
C PRO A 151 -1.15 -0.06 14.01
N THR A 152 -2.28 -0.46 14.59
CA THR A 152 -3.18 -1.49 14.04
C THR A 152 -4.39 -0.91 13.32
N ASP A 153 -4.68 0.37 13.51
CA ASP A 153 -5.82 1.08 12.91
C ASP A 153 -5.58 1.53 11.45
N ASN A 154 -4.81 0.77 10.69
CA ASN A 154 -4.35 1.12 9.35
C ASN A 154 -5.48 1.46 8.38
N ILE A 155 -6.55 0.69 8.35
CA ILE A 155 -7.71 0.91 7.47
C ILE A 155 -8.42 2.21 7.86
N LYS A 156 -8.61 2.48 9.15
CA LYS A 156 -9.21 3.72 9.66
C LYS A 156 -8.44 4.97 9.24
N GLN A 157 -7.12 4.86 9.12
CA GLN A 157 -6.26 5.97 8.70
C GLN A 157 -6.44 6.34 7.22
N VAL A 158 -6.76 5.38 6.35
CA VAL A 158 -6.76 5.55 4.89
C VAL A 158 -8.17 5.58 4.27
N SER A 159 -9.16 4.95 4.89
CA SER A 159 -10.53 4.93 4.42
C SER A 159 -11.11 6.35 4.35
N THR A 160 -11.95 6.60 3.34
CA THR A 160 -12.71 7.85 3.26
C THR A 160 -13.51 8.10 4.53
N LYS A 161 -13.69 9.38 4.87
CA LYS A 161 -14.47 9.77 6.07
C LYS A 161 -15.95 10.00 5.75
N GLN A 162 -16.28 10.19 4.48
CA GLN A 162 -17.63 10.45 4.01
C GLN A 162 -17.87 9.72 2.69
N SER A 163 -19.09 9.29 2.49
CA SER A 163 -19.50 8.70 1.21
C SER A 163 -19.46 9.75 0.10
N TYR A 164 -19.03 9.34 -1.09
CA TYR A 164 -19.02 10.20 -2.27
C TYR A 164 -19.38 9.43 -3.54
N PRO A 165 -20.06 10.06 -4.51
CA PRO A 165 -20.42 9.43 -5.76
C PRO A 165 -19.30 9.56 -6.81
N ALA A 166 -19.20 8.55 -7.67
CA ALA A 166 -18.54 8.59 -8.97
C ALA A 166 -19.60 8.22 -10.03
N PRO A 167 -20.24 9.25 -10.63
CA PRO A 167 -21.42 9.04 -11.47
C PRO A 167 -21.16 8.20 -12.71
N GLY A 168 -22.10 7.36 -13.07
CA GLY A 168 -22.20 6.61 -14.30
C GLY A 168 -23.68 6.39 -14.65
N THR A 169 -23.97 5.78 -15.80
CA THR A 169 -25.34 5.52 -16.26
C THR A 169 -25.71 4.03 -16.25
N GLY A 170 -24.78 3.17 -15.83
CA GLY A 170 -24.98 1.72 -15.79
C GLY A 170 -25.35 1.21 -14.40
N ARG A 171 -24.77 0.07 -14.02
CA ARG A 171 -25.05 -0.61 -12.74
C ARG A 171 -24.65 0.24 -11.54
N ASN A 172 -25.50 0.24 -10.51
CA ASN A 172 -25.19 0.83 -9.22
C ASN A 172 -24.26 -0.09 -8.42
N VAL A 173 -23.06 0.40 -8.10
CA VAL A 173 -22.08 -0.34 -7.31
C VAL A 173 -21.77 0.43 -6.05
N VAL A 174 -21.90 -0.17 -4.89
CA VAL A 174 -21.32 0.37 -3.65
C VAL A 174 -19.91 -0.17 -3.52
N LEU A 175 -18.95 0.74 -3.37
CA LEU A 175 -17.54 0.42 -3.16
C LEU A 175 -17.16 0.76 -1.72
N VAL A 176 -16.87 -0.27 -0.93
CA VAL A 176 -16.41 -0.13 0.46
C VAL A 176 -14.92 0.15 0.47
N ASP A 177 -14.53 1.27 1.04
CA ASP A 177 -13.16 1.78 1.03
C ASP A 177 -12.36 1.32 2.25
N PHE A 178 -11.51 0.30 2.06
CA PHE A 178 -10.52 -0.15 3.05
C PHE A 178 -9.12 0.45 2.82
N GLY A 179 -8.97 1.32 1.85
CA GLY A 179 -7.70 1.89 1.37
C GLY A 179 -7.62 1.77 -0.16
N LEU A 180 -8.63 2.31 -0.80
CA LEU A 180 -8.95 2.17 -2.21
C LEU A 180 -7.82 2.62 -3.14
N LYS A 181 -7.46 1.76 -4.09
CA LYS A 181 -6.71 2.15 -5.30
C LYS A 181 -7.65 2.81 -6.31
N HIS A 182 -7.28 4.00 -6.77
CA HIS A 182 -8.06 4.70 -7.79
C HIS A 182 -8.27 3.89 -9.08
N SER A 183 -7.35 2.98 -9.41
CA SER A 183 -7.50 2.09 -10.56
C SER A 183 -8.76 1.22 -10.47
N ILE A 184 -9.18 0.79 -9.28
CA ILE A 184 -10.42 0.02 -9.08
C ILE A 184 -11.63 0.87 -9.49
N LEU A 185 -11.68 2.11 -9.00
CA LEU A 185 -12.78 3.04 -9.35
C LEU A 185 -12.76 3.39 -10.84
N ARG A 186 -11.58 3.62 -11.43
CA ARG A 186 -11.43 3.84 -12.87
C ARG A 186 -11.93 2.67 -13.71
N GLU A 187 -11.65 1.44 -13.29
CA GLU A 187 -12.12 0.25 -14.01
C GLU A 187 -13.63 0.05 -13.91
N LEU A 188 -14.25 0.39 -12.79
CA LEU A 188 -15.72 0.42 -12.67
C LEU A 188 -16.32 1.52 -13.54
N ALA A 189 -15.75 2.72 -13.55
CA ALA A 189 -16.18 3.84 -14.37
C ALA A 189 -16.06 3.54 -15.88
N LYS A 190 -14.98 2.90 -16.34
CA LYS A 190 -14.83 2.44 -17.73
C LYS A 190 -15.93 1.46 -18.16
N ARG A 191 -16.51 0.73 -17.21
CA ARG A 191 -17.66 -0.18 -17.41
C ARG A 191 -19.00 0.52 -17.23
N ASN A 192 -18.95 1.86 -17.16
CA ASN A 192 -20.10 2.74 -17.01
C ASN A 192 -20.90 2.52 -15.72
N CYS A 193 -20.27 1.94 -14.67
CA CYS A 193 -20.93 1.78 -13.38
C CYS A 193 -21.16 3.15 -12.72
N SER A 194 -22.32 3.33 -12.10
CA SER A 194 -22.55 4.40 -11.13
C SER A 194 -22.04 3.92 -9.77
N VAL A 195 -21.00 4.53 -9.25
CA VAL A 195 -20.33 4.05 -8.03
C VAL A 195 -20.58 5.01 -6.88
N THR A 196 -20.98 4.45 -5.73
CA THR A 196 -20.95 5.17 -4.45
C THR A 196 -19.84 4.58 -3.59
N VAL A 197 -18.81 5.37 -3.33
CA VAL A 197 -17.74 4.98 -2.41
C VAL A 197 -18.18 5.29 -0.99
N VAL A 198 -18.08 4.31 -0.09
CA VAL A 198 -18.49 4.43 1.31
C VAL A 198 -17.35 4.08 2.26
N PRO A 199 -17.32 4.65 3.49
CA PRO A 199 -16.35 4.28 4.51
C PRO A 199 -16.37 2.79 4.85
N TYR A 200 -15.23 2.26 5.32
CA TYR A 200 -15.10 0.86 5.76
C TYR A 200 -16.08 0.48 6.89
N SER A 201 -16.51 1.46 7.68
CA SER A 201 -17.41 1.30 8.84
C SER A 201 -18.89 1.43 8.51
N THR A 202 -19.26 1.56 7.22
CA THR A 202 -20.66 1.62 6.79
C THR A 202 -21.36 0.31 7.08
N SER A 203 -22.54 0.35 7.70
CA SER A 203 -23.29 -0.83 8.07
C SER A 203 -23.95 -1.54 6.86
N ALA A 204 -24.35 -2.80 7.06
CA ALA A 204 -25.07 -3.55 6.04
C ALA A 204 -26.41 -2.88 5.65
N GLU A 205 -27.12 -2.32 6.63
CA GLU A 205 -28.39 -1.63 6.43
C GLU A 205 -28.21 -0.39 5.57
N GLU A 206 -27.20 0.44 5.86
CA GLU A 206 -26.88 1.62 5.06
C GLU A 206 -26.51 1.29 3.62
N ILE A 207 -25.72 0.20 3.41
CA ILE A 207 -25.37 -0.28 2.07
C ILE A 207 -26.65 -0.73 1.33
N LEU A 208 -27.52 -1.50 1.98
CA LEU A 208 -28.77 -1.98 1.38
C LEU A 208 -29.73 -0.83 1.01
N GLN A 209 -29.79 0.24 1.81
CA GLN A 209 -30.59 1.43 1.52
C GLN A 209 -30.15 2.16 0.24
N LEU A 210 -28.88 2.03 -0.17
CA LEU A 210 -28.40 2.57 -1.44
C LEU A 210 -28.87 1.77 -2.66
N ASN A 211 -29.56 0.64 -2.44
CA ASN A 211 -30.11 -0.25 -3.47
C ASN A 211 -29.11 -0.61 -4.59
N PRO A 212 -27.91 -1.15 -4.26
CA PRO A 212 -26.91 -1.45 -5.25
C PRO A 212 -27.19 -2.75 -6.03
N ASP A 213 -26.72 -2.80 -7.28
CA ASP A 213 -26.67 -4.02 -8.09
C ASP A 213 -25.52 -4.95 -7.68
N GLY A 214 -24.51 -4.42 -6.98
CA GLY A 214 -23.37 -5.17 -6.47
C GLY A 214 -22.52 -4.37 -5.50
N VAL A 215 -21.74 -5.07 -4.68
CA VAL A 215 -20.81 -4.48 -3.72
C VAL A 215 -19.37 -4.87 -4.06
N MET A 216 -18.50 -3.89 -4.16
CA MET A 216 -17.06 -4.04 -4.31
C MET A 216 -16.38 -3.79 -2.97
N LEU A 217 -15.61 -4.74 -2.49
CA LEU A 217 -14.73 -4.61 -1.32
C LEU A 217 -13.31 -4.29 -1.79
N SER A 218 -12.78 -3.12 -1.47
CA SER A 218 -11.50 -2.67 -1.99
C SER A 218 -10.30 -3.40 -1.38
N ASN A 219 -9.12 -3.15 -1.94
CA ASN A 219 -7.84 -3.41 -1.29
C ASN A 219 -7.68 -2.55 -0.02
N GLY A 220 -6.66 -2.84 0.79
CA GLY A 220 -6.35 -2.04 1.98
C GLY A 220 -5.09 -2.51 2.71
N PRO A 221 -4.58 -1.69 3.65
CA PRO A 221 -3.42 -1.99 4.48
C PRO A 221 -3.78 -2.80 5.74
N GLY A 222 -2.77 -3.33 6.40
CA GLY A 222 -2.87 -3.90 7.73
C GLY A 222 -3.32 -5.36 7.78
N ASN A 223 -3.87 -5.77 8.92
CA ASN A 223 -4.36 -7.11 9.16
C ASN A 223 -5.90 -7.11 9.06
N PRO A 224 -6.52 -8.02 8.31
CA PRO A 224 -7.98 -8.11 8.24
C PRO A 224 -8.65 -8.41 9.59
N GLU A 225 -7.94 -8.97 10.55
CA GLU A 225 -8.45 -9.22 11.91
C GLU A 225 -8.66 -7.94 12.73
N ASP A 226 -8.07 -6.80 12.29
CA ASP A 226 -8.18 -5.52 12.98
C ASP A 226 -9.49 -4.76 12.70
N VAL A 227 -10.36 -5.29 11.83
CA VAL A 227 -11.64 -4.65 11.42
C VAL A 227 -12.82 -5.62 11.49
N PRO A 228 -13.17 -6.09 12.69
CA PRO A 228 -14.25 -7.05 12.87
C PRO A 228 -15.62 -6.56 12.38
N GLU A 229 -15.88 -5.25 12.44
CA GLU A 229 -17.11 -4.60 11.95
C GLU A 229 -17.35 -4.84 10.45
N ALA A 230 -16.29 -4.98 9.65
CA ALA A 230 -16.42 -5.31 8.24
C ALA A 230 -16.96 -6.74 8.02
N LEU A 231 -16.68 -7.66 8.92
CA LEU A 231 -17.21 -9.04 8.85
C LEU A 231 -18.73 -9.07 9.03
N ASP A 232 -19.24 -8.28 9.98
CA ASP A 232 -20.69 -8.20 10.25
C ASP A 232 -21.41 -7.52 9.10
N MET A 233 -20.84 -6.48 8.53
CA MET A 233 -21.34 -5.83 7.32
C MET A 233 -21.43 -6.82 6.15
N ILE A 234 -20.36 -7.59 5.89
CA ILE A 234 -20.31 -8.57 4.80
C ILE A 234 -21.38 -9.65 5.00
N ARG A 235 -21.49 -10.21 6.21
CA ARG A 235 -22.54 -11.20 6.53
C ARG A 235 -23.96 -10.66 6.33
N GLY A 236 -24.15 -9.38 6.68
CA GLY A 236 -25.45 -8.71 6.56
C GLY A 236 -25.91 -8.50 5.11
N ILE A 237 -24.99 -8.36 4.15
CA ILE A 237 -25.32 -8.17 2.71
C ILE A 237 -25.21 -9.47 1.90
N GLN A 238 -24.49 -10.47 2.40
CA GLN A 238 -24.25 -11.74 1.71
C GLN A 238 -25.57 -12.49 1.43
N GLY A 239 -25.67 -13.06 0.22
CA GLY A 239 -26.89 -13.73 -0.26
C GLY A 239 -28.01 -12.78 -0.72
N LYS A 240 -27.89 -11.47 -0.46
CA LYS A 240 -28.85 -10.44 -0.92
C LYS A 240 -28.35 -9.72 -2.17
N ILE A 241 -27.05 -9.49 -2.26
CA ILE A 241 -26.40 -8.71 -3.33
C ILE A 241 -25.11 -9.42 -3.71
N PRO A 242 -24.72 -9.45 -5.01
CA PRO A 242 -23.40 -9.91 -5.44
C PRO A 242 -22.27 -9.13 -4.79
N ILE A 243 -21.24 -9.83 -4.30
CA ILE A 243 -20.07 -9.24 -3.65
C ILE A 243 -18.81 -9.65 -4.40
N PHE A 244 -17.91 -8.70 -4.63
CA PHE A 244 -16.58 -8.96 -5.16
C PHE A 244 -15.53 -8.28 -4.30
N GLY A 245 -14.50 -9.01 -3.90
CA GLY A 245 -13.43 -8.48 -3.03
C GLY A 245 -12.05 -8.57 -3.67
N ILE A 246 -11.24 -7.53 -3.47
CA ILE A 246 -9.84 -7.45 -3.92
C ILE A 246 -8.93 -7.34 -2.71
N CYS A 247 -7.88 -8.20 -2.62
CA CYS A 247 -6.85 -8.17 -1.59
C CYS A 247 -7.49 -8.18 -0.17
N MET A 248 -7.47 -7.07 0.56
CA MET A 248 -8.11 -6.95 1.88
C MET A 248 -9.59 -7.34 1.83
N GLY A 249 -10.33 -6.86 0.84
CA GLY A 249 -11.74 -7.20 0.66
C GLY A 249 -11.97 -8.69 0.42
N HIS A 250 -11.08 -9.36 -0.33
CA HIS A 250 -11.13 -10.81 -0.51
C HIS A 250 -10.85 -11.55 0.81
N GLN A 251 -9.87 -11.10 1.60
CA GLN A 251 -9.56 -11.70 2.90
C GLN A 251 -10.73 -11.56 3.88
N LEU A 252 -11.31 -10.36 3.98
CA LEU A 252 -12.47 -10.09 4.82
C LEU A 252 -13.69 -10.93 4.41
N PHE A 253 -13.95 -11.04 3.09
CA PHE A 253 -15.02 -11.90 2.58
C PHE A 253 -14.79 -13.37 2.97
N SER A 254 -13.57 -13.86 2.83
CA SER A 254 -13.23 -15.23 3.21
C SER A 254 -13.40 -15.47 4.73
N MET A 255 -12.98 -14.51 5.57
CA MET A 255 -13.14 -14.58 7.02
C MET A 255 -14.62 -14.52 7.44
N ALA A 256 -15.44 -13.69 6.78
CA ALA A 256 -16.88 -13.63 7.03
C ALA A 256 -17.55 -14.98 6.79
N ASN A 257 -16.96 -15.82 5.91
CA ASN A 257 -17.40 -17.19 5.60
C ASN A 257 -16.67 -18.28 6.40
N GLY A 258 -15.98 -17.92 7.49
CA GLY A 258 -15.36 -18.87 8.41
C GLY A 258 -13.93 -19.30 8.07
N ALA A 259 -13.32 -18.73 7.03
CA ALA A 259 -11.90 -18.94 6.77
C ALA A 259 -11.03 -18.21 7.82
N LYS A 260 -9.80 -18.67 7.96
CA LYS A 260 -8.78 -18.02 8.82
C LYS A 260 -7.70 -17.42 7.92
N THR A 261 -7.20 -16.25 8.29
CA THR A 261 -6.03 -15.63 7.68
C THR A 261 -4.76 -16.03 8.43
N HIS A 262 -3.64 -15.98 7.73
CA HIS A 262 -2.32 -16.23 8.31
C HIS A 262 -1.32 -15.19 7.80
N LYS A 263 -0.64 -14.51 8.72
CA LYS A 263 0.40 -13.54 8.34
C LYS A 263 1.58 -14.27 7.71
N MET A 264 1.85 -13.98 6.45
CA MET A 264 3.02 -14.49 5.76
C MET A 264 4.29 -13.81 6.28
N LYS A 265 5.42 -14.51 6.22
CA LYS A 265 6.71 -14.02 6.74
C LYS A 265 7.12 -12.67 6.15
N PHE A 266 6.93 -12.47 4.85
CA PHE A 266 7.24 -11.21 4.15
C PHE A 266 6.17 -10.80 3.13
N GLY A 267 5.15 -11.63 2.89
CA GLY A 267 4.05 -11.38 1.96
C GLY A 267 4.47 -11.36 0.48
N HIS A 268 3.48 -11.22 -0.40
CA HIS A 268 3.68 -11.00 -1.83
C HIS A 268 3.34 -9.55 -2.18
N ARG A 269 4.32 -8.80 -2.71
CA ARG A 269 4.16 -7.41 -3.15
C ARG A 269 4.85 -7.24 -4.48
N GLY A 270 4.14 -6.70 -5.46
CA GLY A 270 4.56 -6.56 -6.85
C GLY A 270 3.49 -7.09 -7.80
N PHE A 271 3.74 -6.95 -9.09
CA PHE A 271 2.80 -7.31 -10.17
C PHE A 271 3.22 -8.58 -10.92
N ASN A 272 4.26 -9.26 -10.45
CA ASN A 272 4.95 -10.36 -11.15
C ASN A 272 4.94 -11.66 -10.33
N HIS A 273 3.89 -11.89 -9.56
CA HIS A 273 3.69 -13.15 -8.83
C HIS A 273 2.88 -14.12 -9.67
N ALA A 274 3.44 -15.32 -9.88
CA ALA A 274 2.77 -16.38 -10.59
C ALA A 274 1.53 -16.88 -9.81
N VAL A 275 0.41 -17.07 -10.52
CA VAL A 275 -0.83 -17.64 -10.00
C VAL A 275 -1.14 -18.93 -10.75
N ARG A 276 -1.39 -20.02 -10.02
CA ARG A 276 -1.75 -21.31 -10.59
C ARG A 276 -3.25 -21.52 -10.51
N GLU A 277 -3.88 -21.74 -11.66
CA GLU A 277 -5.24 -22.23 -11.72
C GLU A 277 -5.28 -23.72 -11.33
N ILE A 278 -5.95 -24.06 -10.23
CA ILE A 278 -5.92 -25.41 -9.66
C ILE A 278 -6.60 -26.42 -10.60
N ALA A 279 -7.70 -26.03 -11.25
CA ALA A 279 -8.48 -26.90 -12.11
C ALA A 279 -7.75 -27.35 -13.37
N THR A 280 -6.97 -26.45 -13.99
CA THR A 280 -6.26 -26.70 -15.25
C THR A 280 -4.77 -26.94 -15.08
N GLY A 281 -4.20 -26.55 -13.93
CA GLY A 281 -2.76 -26.53 -13.66
C GLY A 281 -1.99 -25.42 -14.38
N ARG A 282 -2.69 -24.56 -15.13
CA ARG A 282 -2.10 -23.41 -15.83
C ARG A 282 -1.50 -22.41 -14.83
N VAL A 283 -0.39 -21.82 -15.21
CA VAL A 283 0.30 -20.77 -14.45
C VAL A 283 0.31 -19.51 -15.30
N ASP A 284 -0.24 -18.42 -14.77
CA ASP A 284 -0.27 -17.09 -15.36
C ASP A 284 0.56 -16.10 -14.55
#